data_a607f7bdb20a50eb5f9ff8e798e3f31b
#
_entry.id   a607f7bdb20a50eb5f9ff8e798e3f31b
#
_cell.length_a   1.000
_cell.length_b   1.000
_cell.length_c   1.000
_cell.angle_alpha   90.00
_cell.angle_beta   90.00
_cell.angle_gamma   90.00
#
_symmetry.space_group_name_H-M   'P 1'
#
loop_
_entity.id
_entity.type
_entity.pdbx_description
1 polymer ?
#
loop_
_entity_poly.entity_id
_entity_poly.type
_entity_poly.pdbx_seq_one_letter_code
_entity_poly.pdbx_strand_id
1 'polypeptide(L)'
;LLFPLFILLSNCEAQPQRELFNVLAGKDHQGPVLLGWHATGTHSARCSFDEFVRCDAGKIVCPDGTNAVLSAVAFEREVELTFSRPLVPGKRQEIRARVTDMVGNSLSFTVGIWGYNANPPELRINEFVTKGSSTNPDRVELYVKQGGNLAGITLYDGMSGSFDSECILPAFAVSAGDHVVIEYGERLRGIHPIEFWGGEVGLGANNGVISLYDAPEGRIIDAVLYSNRTSSSDEQYGGFGTKKVQQRAVLLQESGEWKPIPIVPESGVDSTYCTATRSICRTPGAADTDRAADWHVVPTGKASFGNENEKESYHP
;
A
#
# COMPACT_ATOMS: atom_id res chain seq x y z
N LEU A 1 28.98 31.43 58.64
CA LEU A 1 28.11 31.67 57.48
C LEU A 1 28.52 30.70 56.37
N LEU A 2 27.78 29.60 56.25
CA LEU A 2 27.92 28.66 55.12
C LEU A 2 27.01 29.12 53.98
N PHE A 3 27.57 29.41 52.83
CA PHE A 3 26.83 29.59 51.58
C PHE A 3 26.59 28.24 50.95
N PRO A 4 25.36 27.85 50.56
CA PRO A 4 25.13 26.68 49.78
C PRO A 4 25.45 26.96 48.30
N LEU A 5 26.36 26.18 47.77
CA LEU A 5 26.68 26.14 46.32
C LEU A 5 25.48 25.46 45.59
N PHE A 6 24.63 26.27 44.97
CA PHE A 6 23.62 25.76 44.02
C PHE A 6 24.35 25.38 42.73
N ILE A 7 24.53 24.07 42.50
CA ILE A 7 24.90 23.53 41.21
C ILE A 7 23.63 23.51 40.39
N LEU A 8 23.54 24.41 39.43
CA LEU A 8 22.55 24.33 38.34
C LEU A 8 22.95 23.12 37.46
N LEU A 9 22.28 21.98 37.69
CA LEU A 9 22.25 20.91 36.74
C LEU A 9 21.30 21.36 35.59
N SER A 10 21.91 21.92 34.56
CA SER A 10 21.28 22.07 33.26
C SER A 10 20.83 20.68 32.78
N ASN A 11 19.59 20.60 32.29
CA ASN A 11 19.02 19.41 31.67
C ASN A 11 19.96 18.79 30.64
N CYS A 12 20.76 17.84 31.07
CA CYS A 12 21.38 16.86 30.19
C CYS A 12 20.32 15.80 29.90
N GLU A 13 19.95 15.69 28.66
CA GLU A 13 19.00 14.71 28.15
C GLU A 13 19.33 13.30 28.69
N ALA A 14 18.29 12.57 29.09
CA ALA A 14 18.41 11.25 29.75
C ALA A 14 19.03 10.14 28.86
N GLN A 15 19.32 10.45 27.60
CA GLN A 15 19.81 9.52 26.59
C GLN A 15 21.30 9.11 26.76
N PRO A 16 22.25 10.02 27.02
CA PRO A 16 23.64 9.64 27.27
C PRO A 16 23.79 8.71 28.47
N GLN A 17 22.88 8.76 29.43
CA GLN A 17 22.94 7.93 30.62
C GLN A 17 22.58 6.47 30.37
N ARG A 18 21.66 6.19 29.45
CA ARG A 18 21.27 4.84 29.08
C ARG A 18 22.36 4.13 28.27
N GLU A 19 23.02 4.85 27.38
CA GLU A 19 24.17 4.36 26.61
C GLU A 19 25.38 4.12 27.52
N LEU A 20 25.64 5.04 28.45
CA LEU A 20 26.69 4.88 29.44
C LEU A 20 26.42 3.68 30.37
N PHE A 21 25.14 3.41 30.69
CA PHE A 21 24.75 2.27 31.50
C PHE A 21 24.95 0.95 30.74
N ASN A 22 24.67 0.90 29.45
CA ASN A 22 24.93 -0.27 28.59
C ASN A 22 26.44 -0.55 28.49
N VAL A 23 27.23 0.48 28.32
CA VAL A 23 28.70 0.34 28.32
C VAL A 23 29.25 -0.16 29.65
N LEU A 24 28.63 0.21 30.77
CA LEU A 24 29.05 -0.19 32.13
C LEU A 24 28.48 -1.55 32.58
N ALA A 25 27.31 -1.93 32.04
CA ALA A 25 26.60 -3.18 32.42
C ALA A 25 27.01 -4.42 31.62
N GLY A 26 27.78 -4.25 30.56
CA GLY A 26 28.24 -5.30 29.65
C GLY A 26 28.37 -4.76 28.23
N LYS A 27 29.27 -5.31 27.43
CA LYS A 27 29.38 -4.92 26.03
C LYS A 27 28.11 -5.26 25.30
N ASP A 28 27.44 -4.24 24.77
CA ASP A 28 26.41 -4.44 23.76
C ASP A 28 27.06 -5.09 22.53
N HIS A 29 26.54 -6.24 22.11
CA HIS A 29 26.99 -7.01 20.96
C HIS A 29 25.94 -7.09 19.87
N GLN A 30 24.80 -6.42 20.05
CA GLN A 30 23.73 -6.38 19.05
C GLN A 30 23.92 -5.13 18.19
N GLY A 31 23.83 -5.31 16.87
CA GLY A 31 23.80 -4.18 15.94
C GLY A 31 22.39 -3.63 15.80
N PRO A 32 22.26 -2.40 15.24
CA PRO A 32 20.96 -1.79 15.00
C PRO A 32 20.05 -2.66 14.16
N VAL A 33 18.75 -2.58 14.39
CA VAL A 33 17.72 -3.23 13.57
C VAL A 33 17.01 -2.17 12.74
N LEU A 34 16.95 -2.37 11.42
CA LEU A 34 16.20 -1.50 10.53
C LEU A 34 14.70 -1.77 10.70
N LEU A 35 13.94 -0.75 11.08
CA LEU A 35 12.49 -0.85 11.33
C LEU A 35 11.66 -0.42 10.13
N GLY A 36 12.15 0.54 9.31
CA GLY A 36 11.41 1.03 8.17
C GLY A 36 12.24 1.92 7.24
N TRP A 37 11.74 2.10 6.02
CA TRP A 37 12.32 3.00 5.03
C TRP A 37 11.23 3.48 4.07
N HIS A 38 11.30 4.75 3.70
CA HIS A 38 10.36 5.34 2.73
C HIS A 38 10.92 6.64 2.16
N ALA A 39 10.43 7.05 0.99
CA ALA A 39 10.72 8.36 0.44
C ALA A 39 9.97 9.45 1.23
N THR A 40 10.67 10.53 1.59
CA THR A 40 10.11 11.70 2.30
C THR A 40 9.90 12.89 1.36
N GLY A 41 10.42 12.79 0.13
CA GLY A 41 10.29 13.79 -0.91
C GLY A 41 10.85 13.28 -2.22
N THR A 42 10.81 14.12 -3.25
CA THR A 42 11.29 13.73 -4.59
C THR A 42 12.79 13.41 -4.63
N HIS A 43 13.58 13.95 -3.72
CA HIS A 43 15.03 13.71 -3.62
C HIS A 43 15.46 13.20 -2.25
N SER A 44 14.54 12.87 -1.38
CA SER A 44 14.86 12.47 -0.01
C SER A 44 14.16 11.20 0.41
N ALA A 45 14.81 10.47 1.30
CA ALA A 45 14.25 9.27 1.92
C ALA A 45 14.77 9.12 3.34
N ARG A 46 14.05 8.36 4.14
CA ARG A 46 14.34 8.11 5.54
C ARG A 46 14.41 6.62 5.83
N CYS A 47 15.41 6.24 6.63
CA CYS A 47 15.50 4.93 7.26
C CYS A 47 15.38 5.11 8.78
N SER A 48 14.60 4.26 9.45
CA SER A 48 14.39 4.27 10.91
C SER A 48 14.92 2.99 11.55
N PHE A 49 15.43 3.10 12.77
CA PHE A 49 16.09 2.02 13.51
C PHE A 49 15.52 1.91 14.92
N ASP A 50 15.79 0.78 15.58
CA ASP A 50 15.37 0.52 16.97
C ASP A 50 16.23 1.27 18.00
N GLU A 51 17.42 1.73 17.59
CA GLU A 51 18.38 2.43 18.46
C GLU A 51 19.07 3.60 17.73
N PHE A 52 19.90 4.34 18.46
CA PHE A 52 20.70 5.46 17.92
C PHE A 52 21.74 4.95 16.96
N VAL A 53 21.81 5.56 15.78
CA VAL A 53 22.75 5.17 14.72
C VAL A 53 23.63 6.33 14.29
N ARG A 54 24.80 5.97 13.77
CA ARG A 54 25.71 6.83 13.00
C ARG A 54 25.78 6.31 11.58
N CYS A 55 25.89 7.19 10.63
CA CYS A 55 26.08 6.83 9.23
C CYS A 55 27.24 7.62 8.62
N ASP A 56 27.80 7.06 7.56
CA ASP A 56 28.79 7.70 6.70
C ASP A 56 28.22 7.68 5.28
N ALA A 57 28.00 8.86 4.69
CA ALA A 57 27.43 8.99 3.35
C ALA A 57 28.24 8.19 2.31
N GLY A 58 29.57 8.10 2.46
CA GLY A 58 30.42 7.32 1.58
C GLY A 58 30.21 5.80 1.64
N LYS A 59 29.47 5.33 2.63
CA LYS A 59 29.10 3.90 2.80
C LYS A 59 27.66 3.60 2.38
N ILE A 60 26.97 4.58 1.79
CA ILE A 60 25.60 4.45 1.29
C ILE A 60 25.65 4.68 -0.22
N VAL A 61 25.30 3.67 -0.97
CA VAL A 61 25.41 3.67 -2.43
C VAL A 61 24.13 3.18 -3.09
N CYS A 62 23.89 3.64 -4.31
CA CYS A 62 22.89 3.08 -5.23
C CYS A 62 23.60 2.08 -6.14
N PRO A 63 23.45 0.77 -5.94
CA PRO A 63 24.25 -0.26 -6.63
C PRO A 63 24.05 -0.30 -8.14
N ASP A 64 22.89 0.14 -8.62
CA ASP A 64 22.53 0.20 -10.04
C ASP A 64 23.21 1.37 -10.78
N GLY A 65 23.86 2.30 -10.04
CA GLY A 65 24.52 3.47 -10.62
C GLY A 65 23.56 4.50 -11.23
N THR A 66 22.24 4.31 -11.13
CA THR A 66 21.24 5.22 -11.73
C THR A 66 21.09 6.51 -10.93
N ASN A 67 21.44 6.48 -9.64
CA ASN A 67 21.38 7.61 -8.72
C ASN A 67 22.63 7.64 -7.82
N ALA A 68 22.79 8.71 -7.06
CA ALA A 68 23.84 8.83 -6.05
C ALA A 68 23.30 9.48 -4.78
N VAL A 69 23.78 9.02 -3.63
CA VAL A 69 23.50 9.64 -2.34
C VAL A 69 24.46 10.81 -2.17
N LEU A 70 23.91 12.03 -2.11
CA LEU A 70 24.67 13.27 -1.90
C LEU A 70 24.98 13.52 -0.43
N SER A 71 24.03 13.19 0.44
CA SER A 71 24.20 13.30 1.89
C SER A 71 23.43 12.21 2.62
N ALA A 72 23.94 11.86 3.79
CA ALA A 72 23.28 11.02 4.76
C ALA A 72 23.50 11.63 6.15
N VAL A 73 22.42 11.99 6.81
CA VAL A 73 22.45 12.64 8.12
C VAL A 73 21.73 11.75 9.11
N ALA A 74 22.46 11.26 10.10
CA ALA A 74 21.89 10.52 11.21
C ALA A 74 21.39 11.51 12.27
N PHE A 75 20.15 11.34 12.68
CA PHE A 75 19.55 12.04 13.80
C PHE A 75 18.80 11.04 14.66
N GLU A 76 19.30 10.83 15.86
CA GLU A 76 18.74 9.84 16.78
C GLU A 76 18.68 8.43 16.17
N ARG A 77 17.45 7.95 15.94
CA ARG A 77 17.17 6.61 15.38
C ARG A 77 16.83 6.66 13.89
N GLU A 78 17.09 7.76 13.24
CA GLU A 78 16.77 7.98 11.83
C GLU A 78 18.00 8.36 11.03
N VAL A 79 18.00 7.99 9.75
CA VAL A 79 18.96 8.46 8.76
C VAL A 79 18.18 9.07 7.61
N GLU A 80 18.36 10.38 7.41
CA GLU A 80 17.81 11.09 6.25
C GLU A 80 18.83 11.05 5.11
N LEU A 81 18.37 10.64 3.94
CA LEU A 81 19.16 10.52 2.72
C LEU A 81 18.73 11.58 1.71
N THR A 82 19.71 12.19 1.03
CA THR A 82 19.45 13.08 -0.12
C THR A 82 20.08 12.49 -1.37
N PHE A 83 19.31 12.46 -2.46
CA PHE A 83 19.70 11.87 -3.75
C PHE A 83 20.02 12.94 -4.79
N SER A 84 20.93 12.64 -5.70
CA SER A 84 21.34 13.53 -6.81
C SER A 84 20.25 13.68 -7.89
N ARG A 85 19.41 12.67 -8.05
CA ARG A 85 18.29 12.63 -9.00
C ARG A 85 16.99 12.35 -8.28
N PRO A 86 15.83 12.78 -8.83
CA PRO A 86 14.53 12.47 -8.26
C PRO A 86 14.30 10.96 -8.13
N LEU A 87 13.69 10.55 -7.03
CA LEU A 87 13.12 9.24 -6.86
C LEU A 87 11.83 9.18 -7.69
N VAL A 88 11.83 8.36 -8.73
CA VAL A 88 10.71 8.31 -9.71
C VAL A 88 9.55 7.51 -9.12
N PRO A 89 8.34 8.07 -9.00
CA PRO A 89 7.17 7.35 -8.52
C PRO A 89 6.93 6.06 -9.30
N GLY A 90 6.54 4.99 -8.60
CA GLY A 90 6.35 3.66 -9.18
C GLY A 90 7.64 2.95 -9.62
N LYS A 91 8.82 3.53 -9.34
CA LYS A 91 10.11 2.88 -9.54
C LYS A 91 10.82 2.72 -8.20
N ARG A 92 11.44 1.56 -8.03
CA ARG A 92 12.19 1.20 -6.83
C ARG A 92 13.66 1.60 -7.02
N GLN A 93 14.17 2.49 -6.14
CA GLN A 93 15.59 2.80 -6.04
C GLN A 93 16.23 1.91 -5.00
N GLU A 94 17.12 1.02 -5.41
CA GLU A 94 17.90 0.21 -4.48
C GLU A 94 18.98 1.08 -3.83
N ILE A 95 19.13 0.95 -2.51
CA ILE A 95 20.24 1.48 -1.74
C ILE A 95 20.90 0.35 -0.94
N ARG A 96 22.22 0.38 -0.87
CA ARG A 96 23.03 -0.43 0.02
C ARG A 96 23.70 0.49 1.02
N ALA A 97 23.52 0.20 2.30
CA ALA A 97 23.98 1.06 3.37
C ALA A 97 24.68 0.25 4.48
N ARG A 98 25.54 0.93 5.22
CA ARG A 98 26.08 0.46 6.48
C ARG A 98 25.95 1.56 7.52
N VAL A 99 25.33 1.22 8.64
CA VAL A 99 25.23 2.08 9.84
C VAL A 99 25.91 1.42 11.02
N THR A 100 26.23 2.21 12.04
CA THR A 100 26.80 1.73 13.29
C THR A 100 26.03 2.33 14.45
N ASP A 101 25.90 1.57 15.55
CA ASP A 101 25.41 2.10 16.81
C ASP A 101 26.45 2.98 17.52
N MET A 102 26.16 3.40 18.74
CA MET A 102 27.03 4.25 19.54
C MET A 102 28.20 3.50 20.16
N VAL A 103 28.17 2.17 20.21
CA VAL A 103 29.24 1.33 20.78
C VAL A 103 30.08 0.61 19.72
N GLY A 104 29.72 0.74 18.42
CA GLY A 104 30.52 0.28 17.30
C GLY A 104 30.03 -1.00 16.61
N ASN A 105 28.88 -1.57 17.05
CA ASN A 105 28.26 -2.66 16.30
C ASN A 105 27.66 -2.11 15.00
N SER A 106 27.58 -2.92 13.97
CA SER A 106 27.18 -2.43 12.66
C SER A 106 26.12 -3.31 11.99
N LEU A 107 25.22 -2.65 11.28
CA LEU A 107 24.26 -3.26 10.35
C LEU A 107 24.66 -2.88 8.91
N SER A 108 24.75 -3.88 8.05
CA SER A 108 24.79 -3.69 6.59
C SER A 108 23.50 -4.21 6.00
N PHE A 109 22.83 -3.42 5.17
CA PHE A 109 21.54 -3.77 4.60
C PHE A 109 21.41 -3.27 3.17
N THR A 110 20.49 -3.88 2.43
CA THR A 110 20.04 -3.45 1.12
C THR A 110 18.55 -3.33 1.14
N VAL A 111 18.01 -2.18 0.74
CA VAL A 111 16.57 -1.93 0.66
C VAL A 111 16.23 -1.22 -0.64
N GLY A 112 14.98 -1.34 -1.06
CA GLY A 112 14.44 -0.58 -2.18
C GLY A 112 13.49 0.48 -1.70
N ILE A 113 13.71 1.71 -2.12
CA ILE A 113 12.86 2.86 -1.80
C ILE A 113 12.01 3.17 -3.02
N TRP A 114 10.69 3.13 -2.86
CA TRP A 114 9.77 3.55 -3.89
C TRP A 114 9.75 5.07 -4.02
N GLY A 115 9.66 5.56 -5.27
CA GLY A 115 9.69 6.99 -5.53
C GLY A 115 8.46 7.72 -4.99
N TYR A 116 8.68 8.97 -4.59
CA TYR A 116 7.67 9.83 -3.98
C TYR A 116 6.80 10.51 -5.02
N ASN A 117 5.48 10.32 -4.93
CA ASN A 117 4.51 11.07 -5.73
C ASN A 117 4.14 12.37 -4.98
N ALA A 118 4.54 13.51 -5.53
CA ALA A 118 4.31 14.82 -4.88
C ALA A 118 2.86 15.35 -5.05
N ASN A 119 2.08 14.75 -5.94
CA ASN A 119 0.70 15.16 -6.25
C ASN A 119 -0.19 13.93 -6.49
N PRO A 120 -0.37 13.06 -5.48
CA PRO A 120 -1.26 11.91 -5.63
C PRO A 120 -2.72 12.35 -5.72
N PRO A 121 -3.56 11.69 -6.54
CA PRO A 121 -5.00 11.94 -6.54
C PRO A 121 -5.67 11.35 -5.29
N GLU A 122 -6.85 11.86 -4.93
CA GLU A 122 -7.74 11.16 -4.00
C GLU A 122 -8.61 10.19 -4.79
N LEU A 123 -8.49 8.90 -4.49
CA LEU A 123 -9.11 7.80 -5.22
C LEU A 123 -9.95 6.92 -4.32
N ARG A 124 -10.88 6.19 -4.93
CA ARG A 124 -11.54 5.03 -4.31
C ARG A 124 -11.81 3.96 -5.38
N ILE A 125 -11.89 2.70 -4.96
CA ILE A 125 -12.38 1.59 -5.80
C ILE A 125 -13.89 1.82 -6.01
N ASN A 126 -14.34 1.80 -7.25
CA ASN A 126 -15.70 2.22 -7.60
C ASN A 126 -16.57 1.11 -8.20
N GLU A 127 -16.03 0.30 -9.09
CA GLU A 127 -16.71 -0.82 -9.73
C GLU A 127 -15.71 -1.94 -10.00
N PHE A 128 -16.15 -3.20 -9.95
CA PHE A 128 -15.30 -4.33 -10.30
C PHE A 128 -16.10 -5.52 -10.83
N VAL A 129 -15.43 -6.37 -11.60
CA VAL A 129 -15.92 -7.68 -12.04
C VAL A 129 -14.81 -8.70 -11.94
N THR A 130 -15.10 -9.86 -11.33
CA THR A 130 -14.13 -10.93 -11.03
C THR A 130 -14.43 -12.26 -11.72
N LYS A 131 -15.49 -12.32 -12.50
CA LYS A 131 -15.89 -13.50 -13.28
C LYS A 131 -15.99 -13.14 -14.76
N GLY A 132 -14.93 -12.52 -15.25
CA GLY A 132 -14.81 -12.07 -16.64
C GLY A 132 -14.77 -13.21 -17.65
N SER A 133 -14.70 -12.82 -18.90
CA SER A 133 -14.55 -13.69 -20.07
C SER A 133 -13.58 -13.06 -21.07
N SER A 134 -13.24 -13.74 -22.14
CA SER A 134 -12.36 -13.18 -23.18
C SER A 134 -12.93 -11.92 -23.85
N THR A 135 -14.25 -11.74 -23.85
CA THR A 135 -14.91 -10.54 -24.42
C THR A 135 -15.27 -9.48 -23.37
N ASN A 136 -15.34 -9.87 -22.11
CA ASN A 136 -15.58 -8.96 -20.96
C ASN A 136 -14.62 -9.38 -19.85
N PRO A 137 -13.37 -8.94 -19.90
CA PRO A 137 -12.34 -9.36 -18.93
C PRO A 137 -12.64 -8.85 -17.51
N ASP A 138 -11.93 -9.40 -16.55
CA ASP A 138 -11.95 -8.86 -15.19
C ASP A 138 -11.48 -7.41 -15.19
N ARG A 139 -12.13 -6.57 -14.41
CA ARG A 139 -11.86 -5.13 -14.32
C ARG A 139 -12.01 -4.63 -12.91
N VAL A 140 -11.23 -3.60 -12.62
CA VAL A 140 -11.42 -2.71 -11.46
C VAL A 140 -11.46 -1.29 -11.98
N GLU A 141 -12.43 -0.52 -11.53
CA GLU A 141 -12.52 0.91 -11.78
C GLU A 141 -12.19 1.69 -10.51
N LEU A 142 -11.41 2.74 -10.68
CA LEU A 142 -11.16 3.74 -9.65
C LEU A 142 -11.90 5.03 -10.02
N TYR A 143 -12.58 5.63 -9.04
CA TYR A 143 -13.16 6.96 -9.15
C TYR A 143 -12.22 8.00 -8.56
N VAL A 144 -12.00 9.09 -9.28
CA VAL A 144 -11.14 10.20 -8.89
C VAL A 144 -11.96 11.25 -8.13
N LYS A 145 -11.79 11.33 -6.81
CA LYS A 145 -12.46 12.33 -5.96
C LYS A 145 -11.76 13.70 -6.07
N GLN A 146 -10.41 13.69 -6.12
CA GLN A 146 -9.58 14.86 -6.32
C GLN A 146 -8.48 14.53 -7.33
N GLY A 147 -8.29 15.41 -8.31
CA GLY A 147 -7.30 15.23 -9.36
C GLY A 147 -5.86 15.22 -8.85
N GLY A 148 -4.98 14.62 -9.66
CA GLY A 148 -3.56 14.47 -9.35
C GLY A 148 -2.83 13.67 -10.42
N ASN A 149 -1.76 12.99 -10.04
CA ASN A 149 -0.98 12.11 -10.90
C ASN A 149 -1.02 10.67 -10.36
N LEU A 150 -1.34 9.71 -11.23
CA LEU A 150 -1.46 8.29 -10.87
C LEU A 150 -0.11 7.60 -10.61
N ALA A 151 1.02 8.24 -10.92
CA ALA A 151 2.33 7.63 -10.84
C ALA A 151 2.60 6.95 -9.49
N GLY A 152 2.79 5.63 -9.51
CA GLY A 152 3.09 4.84 -8.33
C GLY A 152 1.87 4.37 -7.54
N ILE A 153 0.66 4.88 -7.80
CA ILE A 153 -0.57 4.30 -7.24
C ILE A 153 -0.63 2.82 -7.61
N THR A 154 -0.89 1.97 -6.64
CA THR A 154 -0.77 0.52 -6.80
C THR A 154 -2.06 -0.18 -6.41
N LEU A 155 -2.57 -0.99 -7.33
CA LEU A 155 -3.73 -1.86 -7.12
C LEU A 155 -3.25 -3.31 -6.98
N TYR A 156 -3.70 -3.99 -5.92
CA TYR A 156 -3.43 -5.41 -5.69
C TYR A 156 -4.70 -6.26 -5.83
N ASP A 157 -4.59 -7.39 -6.52
CA ASP A 157 -5.48 -8.53 -6.26
C ASP A 157 -4.99 -9.24 -5.00
N GLY A 158 -5.41 -8.73 -3.88
CA GLY A 158 -4.93 -9.09 -2.55
C GLY A 158 -4.66 -7.90 -1.66
N MET A 159 -3.67 -8.05 -0.79
CA MET A 159 -3.13 -7.03 0.10
C MET A 159 -1.62 -6.90 -0.15
N SER A 160 -1.04 -5.75 0.12
CA SER A 160 0.43 -5.60 0.11
C SER A 160 1.08 -6.70 0.96
N GLY A 161 2.08 -7.40 0.39
CA GLY A 161 2.72 -8.57 1.01
C GLY A 161 1.99 -9.90 0.84
N SER A 162 0.74 -9.92 0.31
CA SER A 162 -0.01 -11.15 0.01
C SER A 162 -1.00 -10.94 -1.15
N PHE A 163 -0.53 -10.99 -2.38
CA PHE A 163 -1.32 -10.74 -3.59
C PHE A 163 -1.07 -11.78 -4.70
N ASP A 164 -1.95 -11.80 -5.68
CA ASP A 164 -1.78 -12.59 -6.91
C ASP A 164 -1.29 -11.73 -8.07
N SER A 165 -1.74 -10.49 -8.15
CA SER A 165 -1.25 -9.50 -9.11
C SER A 165 -1.08 -8.13 -8.47
N GLU A 166 -0.12 -7.38 -9.01
CA GLU A 166 0.22 -6.01 -8.66
C GLU A 166 0.18 -5.15 -9.93
N CYS A 167 -0.61 -4.09 -9.89
CA CYS A 167 -0.66 -3.11 -10.97
C CYS A 167 -0.17 -1.76 -10.46
N ILE A 168 1.06 -1.38 -10.82
CA ILE A 168 1.63 -0.07 -10.52
C ILE A 168 1.26 0.88 -11.65
N LEU A 169 0.44 1.90 -11.36
CA LEU A 169 -0.02 2.84 -12.38
C LEU A 169 1.12 3.77 -12.83
N PRO A 170 1.20 4.06 -14.14
CA PRO A 170 2.19 4.98 -14.69
C PRO A 170 1.86 6.43 -14.38
N ALA A 171 2.79 7.33 -14.69
CA ALA A 171 2.53 8.77 -14.64
C ALA A 171 1.43 9.14 -15.63
N PHE A 172 0.29 9.57 -15.10
CA PHE A 172 -0.87 10.03 -15.87
C PHE A 172 -1.65 11.02 -15.02
N ALA A 173 -1.95 12.19 -15.57
CA ALA A 173 -2.72 13.22 -14.87
C ALA A 173 -4.22 12.90 -14.98
N VAL A 174 -4.91 12.99 -13.85
CA VAL A 174 -6.37 12.80 -13.76
C VAL A 174 -7.03 13.97 -13.08
N SER A 175 -8.29 14.19 -13.39
CA SER A 175 -9.15 15.25 -12.83
C SER A 175 -10.24 14.66 -11.93
N ALA A 176 -10.77 15.45 -11.03
CA ALA A 176 -11.93 15.06 -10.25
C ALA A 176 -13.11 14.69 -11.17
N GLY A 177 -13.76 13.57 -10.90
CA GLY A 177 -14.83 13.00 -11.71
C GLY A 177 -14.37 12.01 -12.77
N ASP A 178 -13.06 11.85 -13.00
CA ASP A 178 -12.56 10.83 -13.92
C ASP A 178 -12.78 9.41 -13.36
N HIS A 179 -12.96 8.48 -14.29
CA HIS A 179 -13.05 7.03 -14.04
C HIS A 179 -11.84 6.35 -14.69
N VAL A 180 -11.05 5.63 -13.90
CA VAL A 180 -9.84 4.93 -14.33
C VAL A 180 -10.09 3.45 -14.32
N VAL A 181 -10.09 2.80 -15.47
CA VAL A 181 -10.38 1.38 -15.62
C VAL A 181 -9.07 0.58 -15.73
N ILE A 182 -8.93 -0.45 -14.91
CA ILE A 182 -7.82 -1.40 -14.94
C ILE A 182 -8.37 -2.75 -15.40
N GLU A 183 -7.91 -3.24 -16.55
CA GLU A 183 -8.30 -4.53 -17.13
C GLU A 183 -7.28 -5.62 -16.80
N TYR A 184 -7.77 -6.84 -16.59
CA TYR A 184 -6.95 -8.03 -16.33
C TYR A 184 -7.22 -9.13 -17.34
N GLY A 185 -6.21 -9.97 -17.60
CA GLY A 185 -6.31 -11.03 -18.57
C GLY A 185 -6.12 -10.51 -20.00
N GLU A 186 -7.02 -10.87 -20.91
CA GLU A 186 -6.94 -10.45 -22.30
C GLU A 186 -7.17 -8.94 -22.44
N ARG A 187 -6.25 -8.25 -23.11
CA ARG A 187 -6.28 -6.79 -23.21
C ARG A 187 -7.18 -6.33 -24.35
N LEU A 188 -8.32 -5.76 -24.00
CA LEU A 188 -9.23 -5.08 -24.92
C LEU A 188 -8.90 -3.60 -24.93
N ARG A 189 -8.14 -3.12 -25.92
CA ARG A 189 -7.63 -1.74 -25.95
C ARG A 189 -8.67 -0.73 -26.41
N GLY A 190 -8.70 0.44 -25.76
CA GLY A 190 -9.40 1.62 -26.24
C GLY A 190 -10.91 1.60 -26.06
N ILE A 191 -11.42 0.86 -25.09
CA ILE A 191 -12.86 0.80 -24.76
C ILE A 191 -13.23 1.96 -23.83
N HIS A 192 -12.33 2.32 -22.89
CA HIS A 192 -12.59 3.34 -21.88
C HIS A 192 -11.66 4.56 -22.09
N PRO A 193 -12.10 5.79 -21.71
CA PRO A 193 -11.30 7.01 -21.86
C PRO A 193 -9.95 6.95 -21.15
N ILE A 194 -9.91 6.37 -19.96
CA ILE A 194 -8.70 6.16 -19.16
C ILE A 194 -8.62 4.68 -18.81
N GLU A 195 -7.67 3.97 -19.44
CA GLU A 195 -7.58 2.52 -19.37
C GLU A 195 -6.14 2.07 -19.18
N PHE A 196 -5.92 1.18 -18.22
CA PHE A 196 -4.64 0.53 -17.96
C PHE A 196 -4.81 -0.98 -17.93
N TRP A 197 -3.70 -1.68 -18.14
CA TRP A 197 -3.65 -3.13 -18.06
C TRP A 197 -3.02 -3.57 -16.74
N GLY A 198 -3.78 -4.34 -15.96
CA GLY A 198 -3.41 -4.82 -14.63
C GLY A 198 -2.56 -6.10 -14.63
N GLY A 199 -2.58 -6.87 -15.72
CA GLY A 199 -1.80 -8.10 -15.84
C GLY A 199 -2.52 -9.21 -16.59
N GLU A 200 -1.79 -10.30 -16.90
CA GLU A 200 -2.30 -11.47 -17.65
C GLU A 200 -3.26 -12.34 -16.82
N VAL A 201 -3.13 -12.31 -15.51
CA VAL A 201 -3.94 -13.10 -14.59
C VAL A 201 -5.17 -12.30 -14.18
N GLY A 202 -6.35 -12.89 -14.30
CA GLY A 202 -7.59 -12.29 -13.81
C GLY A 202 -7.67 -12.27 -12.28
N LEU A 203 -8.70 -11.62 -11.77
CA LEU A 203 -8.98 -11.51 -10.35
C LEU A 203 -9.49 -12.84 -9.76
N GLY A 204 -9.42 -13.01 -8.45
CA GLY A 204 -10.00 -14.15 -7.77
C GLY A 204 -11.52 -14.24 -7.99
N ALA A 205 -12.01 -15.30 -8.67
CA ALA A 205 -13.38 -15.35 -9.17
C ALA A 205 -14.46 -15.38 -8.07
N ASN A 206 -14.22 -16.06 -6.95
CA ASN A 206 -15.23 -16.29 -5.92
C ASN A 206 -15.07 -15.40 -4.69
N ASN A 207 -13.89 -15.47 -4.09
CA ASN A 207 -13.57 -14.75 -2.85
C ASN A 207 -12.25 -14.03 -3.02
N GLY A 208 -12.13 -12.83 -2.51
CA GLY A 208 -10.90 -12.06 -2.59
C GLY A 208 -10.96 -10.73 -1.89
N VAL A 209 -9.82 -10.07 -1.93
CA VAL A 209 -9.65 -8.68 -1.51
C VAL A 209 -9.03 -7.95 -2.70
N ILE A 210 -9.56 -6.79 -3.03
CA ILE A 210 -8.92 -5.84 -3.93
C ILE A 210 -8.52 -4.65 -3.06
N SER A 211 -7.26 -4.20 -3.15
CA SER A 211 -6.79 -3.10 -2.34
C SER A 211 -5.95 -2.10 -3.12
N LEU A 212 -6.11 -0.83 -2.80
CA LEU A 212 -5.49 0.31 -3.44
C LEU A 212 -4.52 0.99 -2.48
N TYR A 213 -3.32 1.31 -2.95
CA TYR A 213 -2.24 1.91 -2.16
C TYR A 213 -1.67 3.16 -2.85
N ASP A 214 -1.15 4.09 -2.06
CA ASP A 214 -0.52 5.32 -2.55
C ASP A 214 0.85 5.08 -3.21
N ALA A 215 1.48 3.95 -2.94
CA ALA A 215 2.68 3.43 -3.58
C ALA A 215 2.77 1.92 -3.36
N PRO A 216 3.62 1.18 -4.11
CA PRO A 216 3.94 -0.20 -3.75
C PRO A 216 4.45 -0.26 -2.31
N GLU A 217 3.94 -1.21 -1.52
CA GLU A 217 4.28 -1.36 -0.08
C GLU A 217 3.97 -0.10 0.76
N GLY A 218 3.21 0.85 0.20
CA GLY A 218 2.87 2.11 0.83
C GLY A 218 1.66 2.03 1.76
N ARG A 219 0.99 3.17 1.94
CA ARG A 219 -0.22 3.27 2.76
C ARG A 219 -1.45 2.85 1.93
N ILE A 220 -2.33 2.06 2.52
CA ILE A 220 -3.62 1.71 1.93
C ILE A 220 -4.51 2.97 1.79
N ILE A 221 -5.18 3.09 0.64
CA ILE A 221 -6.11 4.18 0.30
C ILE A 221 -7.55 3.69 0.43
N ASP A 222 -7.82 2.47 -0.07
CA ASP A 222 -9.16 1.87 -0.11
C ASP A 222 -9.03 0.37 -0.31
N ALA A 223 -10.05 -0.39 0.10
CA ALA A 223 -10.11 -1.82 -0.15
C ALA A 223 -11.56 -2.31 -0.25
N VAL A 224 -11.73 -3.46 -0.89
CA VAL A 224 -13.00 -4.19 -0.93
C VAL A 224 -12.79 -5.67 -0.71
N LEU A 225 -13.52 -6.24 0.25
CA LEU A 225 -13.67 -7.68 0.43
C LEU A 225 -14.90 -8.16 -0.33
N TYR A 226 -14.79 -9.24 -1.07
CA TYR A 226 -15.93 -9.88 -1.74
C TYR A 226 -15.93 -11.38 -1.51
N SER A 227 -17.15 -11.99 -1.50
CA SER A 227 -17.33 -13.40 -1.21
C SER A 227 -18.52 -13.97 -1.96
N ASN A 228 -18.31 -15.10 -2.67
CA ASN A 228 -19.38 -15.89 -3.28
C ASN A 228 -19.89 -16.94 -2.29
N ARG A 229 -21.08 -16.75 -1.77
CA ARG A 229 -21.65 -17.55 -0.68
C ARG A 229 -22.32 -18.85 -1.15
N THR A 230 -22.27 -19.15 -2.44
CA THR A 230 -22.84 -20.39 -3.01
C THR A 230 -21.77 -21.38 -3.49
N SER A 231 -20.49 -21.02 -3.38
CA SER A 231 -19.38 -21.90 -3.77
C SER A 231 -19.15 -22.97 -2.69
N SER A 232 -19.04 -24.23 -3.09
CA SER A 232 -18.74 -25.33 -2.18
C SER A 232 -17.34 -25.26 -1.54
N SER A 233 -16.45 -24.43 -2.08
CA SER A 233 -15.15 -24.15 -1.48
C SER A 233 -15.25 -23.19 -0.28
N ASP A 234 -16.38 -22.51 -0.09
CA ASP A 234 -16.57 -21.49 0.94
C ASP A 234 -16.58 -22.07 2.36
N GLU A 235 -16.83 -23.37 2.53
CA GLU A 235 -16.78 -24.02 3.85
C GLU A 235 -15.33 -24.13 4.41
N GLN A 236 -14.32 -24.02 3.55
CA GLN A 236 -12.92 -24.12 3.96
C GLN A 236 -12.38 -22.77 4.44
N TYR A 237 -11.39 -22.84 5.33
CA TYR A 237 -10.69 -21.66 5.84
C TYR A 237 -11.62 -20.56 6.37
N GLY A 238 -12.59 -20.97 7.19
CA GLY A 238 -13.56 -20.06 7.80
C GLY A 238 -14.55 -19.46 6.80
N GLY A 239 -14.77 -20.13 5.67
CA GLY A 239 -15.67 -19.68 4.63
C GLY A 239 -15.02 -18.87 3.50
N PHE A 240 -13.71 -18.65 3.57
CA PHE A 240 -12.97 -17.90 2.54
C PHE A 240 -12.47 -18.76 1.36
N GLY A 241 -12.73 -20.07 1.37
CA GLY A 241 -12.41 -21.00 0.30
C GLY A 241 -10.92 -21.38 0.20
N THR A 242 -10.00 -20.49 0.49
CA THR A 242 -8.56 -20.76 0.48
C THR A 242 -7.84 -20.10 1.66
N LYS A 243 -6.74 -20.72 2.10
CA LYS A 243 -5.86 -20.16 3.14
C LYS A 243 -5.36 -18.74 2.77
N LYS A 244 -5.06 -18.53 1.48
CA LYS A 244 -4.57 -17.26 0.96
C LYS A 244 -5.58 -16.14 1.14
N VAL A 245 -6.84 -16.37 0.76
CA VAL A 245 -7.91 -15.37 0.93
C VAL A 245 -8.18 -15.11 2.42
N GLN A 246 -8.18 -16.15 3.26
CA GLN A 246 -8.30 -15.97 4.71
C GLN A 246 -7.18 -15.07 5.27
N GLN A 247 -5.93 -15.30 4.88
CA GLN A 247 -4.81 -14.47 5.30
C GLN A 247 -4.96 -13.01 4.86
N ARG A 248 -5.43 -12.77 3.63
CA ARG A 248 -5.71 -11.42 3.11
C ARG A 248 -6.84 -10.73 3.88
N ALA A 249 -7.88 -11.48 4.25
CA ALA A 249 -8.95 -10.95 5.10
C ALA A 249 -8.44 -10.57 6.51
N VAL A 250 -7.50 -11.31 7.08
CA VAL A 250 -6.83 -10.94 8.34
C VAL A 250 -6.02 -9.65 8.18
N LEU A 251 -5.21 -9.53 7.13
CA LEU A 251 -4.44 -8.30 6.85
C LEU A 251 -5.37 -7.10 6.63
N LEU A 252 -6.49 -7.29 5.94
CA LEU A 252 -7.50 -6.25 5.74
C LEU A 252 -8.13 -5.83 7.08
N GLN A 253 -8.41 -6.78 7.99
CA GLN A 253 -8.89 -6.48 9.33
C GLN A 253 -7.87 -5.66 10.13
N GLU A 254 -6.59 -6.01 10.05
CA GLU A 254 -5.50 -5.31 10.72
C GLU A 254 -5.31 -3.89 10.19
N SER A 255 -5.56 -3.65 8.90
CA SER A 255 -5.51 -2.32 8.31
C SER A 255 -6.62 -1.38 8.80
N GLY A 256 -7.76 -1.92 9.21
CA GLY A 256 -8.94 -1.14 9.62
C GLY A 256 -9.79 -0.62 8.46
N GLU A 257 -9.42 -0.91 7.22
CA GLU A 257 -10.07 -0.41 5.98
C GLU A 257 -11.29 -1.23 5.55
N TRP A 258 -11.83 -2.08 6.43
CA TRP A 258 -13.07 -2.82 6.20
C TRP A 258 -13.81 -3.14 7.49
N LYS A 259 -15.14 -3.09 7.46
CA LYS A 259 -16.04 -3.31 8.60
C LYS A 259 -17.20 -4.25 8.23
N PRO A 260 -17.85 -4.94 9.20
CA PRO A 260 -17.53 -4.96 10.64
C PRO A 260 -16.31 -5.82 10.99
N ILE A 261 -15.84 -5.68 12.22
CA ILE A 261 -14.80 -6.54 12.81
C ILE A 261 -15.49 -7.47 13.84
N PRO A 262 -15.17 -8.78 13.87
CA PRO A 262 -14.21 -9.51 13.02
C PRO A 262 -14.71 -9.62 11.58
N ILE A 263 -13.77 -9.70 10.62
CA ILE A 263 -14.08 -9.94 9.22
C ILE A 263 -14.39 -11.43 9.03
N VAL A 264 -15.56 -11.69 8.47
CA VAL A 264 -16.05 -13.02 8.06
C VAL A 264 -16.51 -12.93 6.59
N PRO A 265 -16.72 -14.05 5.87
CA PRO A 265 -17.17 -13.99 4.47
C PRO A 265 -18.43 -13.15 4.27
N GLU A 266 -19.37 -13.21 5.21
CA GLU A 266 -20.63 -12.44 5.20
C GLU A 266 -20.40 -10.93 5.36
N SER A 267 -19.23 -10.51 5.88
CA SER A 267 -18.84 -9.09 5.90
C SER A 267 -18.47 -8.55 4.53
N GLY A 268 -18.09 -9.43 3.59
CA GLY A 268 -17.74 -9.06 2.23
C GLY A 268 -18.95 -8.73 1.36
N VAL A 269 -18.71 -8.04 0.26
CA VAL A 269 -19.69 -7.84 -0.79
C VAL A 269 -20.09 -9.20 -1.37
N ASP A 270 -21.40 -9.46 -1.50
CA ASP A 270 -21.87 -10.71 -2.07
C ASP A 270 -21.61 -10.78 -3.57
N SER A 271 -20.63 -11.57 -3.99
CA SER A 271 -20.27 -11.78 -5.38
C SER A 271 -20.97 -12.97 -6.05
N THR A 272 -21.98 -13.57 -5.38
CA THR A 272 -22.71 -14.74 -5.90
C THR A 272 -23.24 -14.50 -7.30
N TYR A 273 -23.84 -13.35 -7.52
CA TYR A 273 -24.47 -12.99 -8.80
C TYR A 273 -23.57 -12.18 -9.74
N CYS A 274 -22.31 -11.92 -9.37
CA CYS A 274 -21.35 -11.33 -10.27
C CYS A 274 -21.05 -12.27 -11.44
N THR A 275 -21.02 -11.73 -12.65
CA THR A 275 -20.71 -12.45 -13.91
C THR A 275 -20.01 -11.50 -14.86
N ALA A 276 -19.49 -11.98 -15.99
CA ALA A 276 -18.86 -11.16 -17.01
C ALA A 276 -19.70 -9.97 -17.52
N THR A 277 -21.02 -10.00 -17.31
CA THR A 277 -21.97 -8.95 -17.73
C THR A 277 -22.71 -8.30 -16.56
N ARG A 278 -22.36 -8.64 -15.34
CA ARG A 278 -22.89 -8.07 -14.09
C ARG A 278 -21.73 -7.76 -13.16
N SER A 279 -21.34 -6.51 -13.12
CA SER A 279 -20.33 -5.99 -12.20
C SER A 279 -20.92 -5.76 -10.80
N ILE A 280 -20.05 -5.42 -9.90
CA ILE A 280 -20.35 -4.94 -8.56
C ILE A 280 -19.86 -3.51 -8.48
N CYS A 281 -20.74 -2.56 -8.19
CA CYS A 281 -20.35 -1.15 -8.09
C CYS A 281 -20.81 -0.52 -6.77
N ARG A 282 -20.18 0.58 -6.40
CA ARG A 282 -20.63 1.41 -5.26
C ARG A 282 -21.98 2.04 -5.59
N THR A 283 -22.84 2.12 -4.59
CA THR A 283 -24.14 2.78 -4.70
C THR A 283 -23.93 4.28 -4.93
N PRO A 284 -24.47 4.86 -6.03
CA PRO A 284 -24.28 6.25 -6.35
C PRO A 284 -24.76 7.19 -5.24
N GLY A 285 -23.93 8.16 -4.84
CA GLY A 285 -24.25 9.13 -3.80
C GLY A 285 -24.19 8.60 -2.36
N ALA A 286 -23.94 7.30 -2.14
CA ALA A 286 -23.74 6.77 -0.81
C ALA A 286 -22.38 7.22 -0.22
N ALA A 287 -22.36 7.41 1.10
CA ALA A 287 -21.12 7.61 1.83
C ALA A 287 -20.28 6.33 1.77
N ASP A 288 -18.97 6.47 1.77
CA ASP A 288 -18.04 5.37 1.94
C ASP A 288 -17.97 5.01 3.44
N THR A 289 -18.40 3.79 3.76
CA THR A 289 -18.44 3.32 5.15
C THR A 289 -17.57 2.09 5.39
N ASP A 290 -16.78 1.71 4.39
CA ASP A 290 -15.90 0.52 4.38
C ASP A 290 -16.69 -0.78 4.64
N ARG A 291 -17.84 -0.93 3.99
CA ARG A 291 -18.77 -2.04 4.21
C ARG A 291 -19.37 -2.59 2.93
N ALA A 292 -19.79 -3.83 3.00
CA ALA A 292 -20.53 -4.48 1.92
C ALA A 292 -21.82 -3.71 1.52
N ALA A 293 -22.45 -3.00 2.45
CA ALA A 293 -23.66 -2.21 2.20
C ALA A 293 -23.45 -1.01 1.26
N ASP A 294 -22.21 -0.61 1.02
CA ASP A 294 -21.89 0.47 0.08
C ASP A 294 -21.99 0.00 -1.39
N TRP A 295 -22.17 -1.31 -1.61
CA TRP A 295 -22.04 -1.95 -2.91
C TRP A 295 -23.30 -2.72 -3.31
N HIS A 296 -23.50 -2.86 -4.62
CA HIS A 296 -24.53 -3.72 -5.17
C HIS A 296 -24.10 -4.37 -6.49
N VAL A 297 -24.74 -5.47 -6.88
CA VAL A 297 -24.59 -6.11 -8.19
C VAL A 297 -25.52 -5.40 -9.17
N VAL A 298 -24.99 -4.99 -10.33
CA VAL A 298 -25.81 -4.34 -11.38
C VAL A 298 -26.60 -5.35 -12.21
N PRO A 299 -27.71 -4.96 -12.86
CA PRO A 299 -28.45 -5.82 -13.78
C PRO A 299 -27.58 -6.28 -14.97
N THR A 300 -27.98 -7.36 -15.61
CA THR A 300 -27.25 -7.93 -16.75
C THR A 300 -27.07 -6.91 -17.89
N GLY A 301 -25.81 -6.70 -18.31
CA GLY A 301 -25.46 -5.76 -19.37
C GLY A 301 -25.45 -4.30 -18.93
N LYS A 302 -25.51 -4.02 -17.63
CA LYS A 302 -25.54 -2.67 -17.06
C LYS A 302 -24.26 -2.29 -16.33
N ALA A 303 -23.15 -3.02 -16.55
CA ALA A 303 -21.84 -2.59 -16.08
C ALA A 303 -21.52 -1.17 -16.60
N SER A 304 -21.04 -0.30 -15.71
CA SER A 304 -20.96 1.15 -15.94
C SER A 304 -19.52 1.67 -16.11
N PHE A 305 -18.54 0.78 -16.28
CA PHE A 305 -17.12 1.13 -16.40
C PHE A 305 -16.87 2.34 -17.30
N GLY A 306 -16.12 3.33 -16.81
CA GLY A 306 -15.81 4.58 -17.50
C GLY A 306 -16.90 5.65 -17.38
N ASN A 307 -17.99 5.39 -16.64
CA ASN A 307 -19.14 6.28 -16.48
C ASN A 307 -19.64 6.28 -15.03
N GLU A 308 -20.67 7.08 -14.74
CA GLU A 308 -21.37 7.02 -13.45
C GLU A 308 -21.98 5.63 -13.20
N ASN A 309 -21.88 5.16 -11.98
CA ASN A 309 -22.40 3.85 -11.56
C ASN A 309 -23.91 3.71 -11.82
N GLU A 310 -24.29 2.50 -12.24
CA GLU A 310 -25.69 2.10 -12.33
C GLU A 310 -26.36 2.19 -10.93
N LYS A 311 -27.59 2.68 -10.89
CA LYS A 311 -28.37 2.81 -9.64
C LYS A 311 -29.21 1.58 -9.33
N GLU A 312 -29.55 0.82 -10.36
CA GLU A 312 -30.44 -0.34 -10.25
C GLU A 312 -29.65 -1.54 -9.76
N SER A 313 -30.18 -2.25 -8.77
CA SER A 313 -29.62 -3.50 -8.28
C SER A 313 -30.20 -4.70 -9.02
N TYR A 314 -29.36 -5.71 -9.21
CA TYR A 314 -29.83 -7.01 -9.72
C TYR A 314 -30.72 -7.70 -8.69
N HIS A 315 -31.85 -8.20 -9.13
CA HIS A 315 -32.77 -9.05 -8.36
C HIS A 315 -32.86 -10.42 -9.03
N PRO A 316 -32.43 -11.52 -8.32
CA PRO A 316 -32.47 -12.89 -8.82
C PRO A 316 -33.87 -13.44 -9.06
#